data_409478a085c59e232d2b4765ce08c5cf
#
_entry.id   409478a085c59e232d2b4765ce08c5cf
#
_cell.length_a   1.000
_cell.length_b   1.000
_cell.length_c   1.000
_cell.angle_alpha   90.00
_cell.angle_beta   90.00
_cell.angle_gamma   90.00
#
_symmetry.space_group_name_H-M   'P 1'
#
loop_
_entity.id
_entity.type
_entity.pdbx_description
1 polymer ?
#
loop_
_entity_poly.entity_id
_entity_poly.type
_entity_poly.pdbx_seq_one_letter_code
_entity_poly.pdbx_strand_id
1 'polypeptide(L)'
;MAMKRGRSKRDRQFVAALLLCAAVSGSLRGQSTLVVDSVSSAGLRANVVGDSPVRKVLVYLPPSYRREPTRRYPVLYLLHGATSTPEEWLSGVYQGMNLQTSLDSLTATAAVPEFIVAMPDANNALGADWYTNSPVTGNWQDFVVHDLVGHIDRHYRTDAKRSRRALVGHSMGGFGALAIGFEHPTVFSLIYAISPCCIGFVGRLAPSAAAWPALSAVTDWKSAVDQLGLILGMAAAFDGNKSDQRLFSELPFELRNGAVVPNPTAQTRWLAKMPPDLASAMVRRGEHAPAIHIEAGSEEVPILEGIQFLRHRLDSLHVSYSDTVFAGGHIDRVRQRFTAAMLPAIGRWFVSPGGGNP
;
A
#
# COMPACT_ATOMS: atom_id res chain seq x y z
N MET A 1 16.16 -105.12 -17.87
CA MET A 1 15.05 -104.35 -17.36
C MET A 1 15.61 -103.14 -16.71
N ALA A 2 15.76 -101.98 -17.39
CA ALA A 2 16.46 -100.81 -16.90
C ALA A 2 15.65 -99.59 -17.23
N MET A 3 15.19 -98.91 -16.20
CA MET A 3 14.50 -97.61 -16.27
C MET A 3 15.51 -96.47 -16.45
N LYS A 4 15.39 -95.71 -17.54
CA LYS A 4 16.14 -94.49 -17.78
C LYS A 4 15.36 -93.33 -17.19
N ARG A 5 16.03 -92.59 -16.23
CA ARG A 5 15.53 -91.34 -15.69
C ARG A 5 15.90 -90.19 -16.64
N GLY A 6 14.90 -89.49 -17.12
CA GLY A 6 15.11 -88.20 -17.82
C GLY A 6 15.33 -87.04 -16.85
N ARG A 7 16.35 -86.26 -17.13
CA ARG A 7 16.63 -84.95 -16.41
C ARG A 7 15.92 -83.81 -17.13
N SER A 8 15.01 -83.14 -16.43
CA SER A 8 14.41 -81.93 -16.87
C SER A 8 15.40 -80.72 -16.64
N LYS A 9 15.68 -79.99 -17.69
CA LYS A 9 16.40 -78.73 -17.63
C LYS A 9 15.40 -77.61 -17.21
N ARG A 10 15.57 -77.05 -16.03
CA ARG A 10 14.89 -75.78 -15.62
C ARG A 10 15.67 -74.66 -16.17
N ASP A 11 15.11 -73.99 -17.18
CA ASP A 11 15.59 -72.70 -17.65
C ASP A 11 15.34 -71.62 -16.56
N ARG A 12 16.41 -71.06 -16.06
CA ARG A 12 16.34 -69.88 -15.20
C ARG A 12 16.28 -68.66 -16.10
N GLN A 13 15.09 -68.10 -16.26
CA GLN A 13 14.95 -66.74 -16.78
C GLN A 13 15.25 -65.74 -15.68
N PHE A 14 16.36 -65.03 -15.83
CA PHE A 14 16.66 -63.85 -15.03
C PHE A 14 15.83 -62.68 -15.59
N VAL A 15 14.75 -62.33 -14.88
CA VAL A 15 14.06 -61.06 -15.12
C VAL A 15 14.87 -59.94 -14.43
N ALA A 16 15.60 -59.19 -15.24
CA ALA A 16 16.24 -57.96 -14.76
C ALA A 16 15.16 -56.89 -14.62
N ALA A 17 14.72 -56.61 -13.38
CA ALA A 17 13.88 -55.48 -13.06
C ALA A 17 14.73 -54.21 -13.12
N LEU A 18 14.62 -53.45 -14.22
CA LEU A 18 15.11 -52.04 -14.28
C LEU A 18 14.21 -51.19 -13.37
N LEU A 19 14.70 -50.91 -12.16
CA LEU A 19 14.19 -49.82 -11.32
C LEU A 19 14.52 -48.50 -11.99
N LEU A 20 13.58 -47.92 -12.72
CA LEU A 20 13.63 -46.55 -13.18
C LEU A 20 13.41 -45.64 -11.93
N CYS A 21 14.51 -45.26 -11.25
CA CYS A 21 14.48 -44.13 -10.30
C CYS A 21 14.18 -42.85 -11.09
N ALA A 22 12.91 -42.52 -11.23
CA ALA A 22 12.51 -41.17 -11.58
C ALA A 22 13.00 -40.26 -10.42
N ALA A 23 14.17 -39.68 -10.60
CA ALA A 23 14.63 -38.59 -9.76
C ALA A 23 13.61 -37.45 -9.96
N VAL A 24 12.65 -37.35 -9.04
CA VAL A 24 11.84 -36.15 -8.85
C VAL A 24 12.85 -35.08 -8.40
N SER A 25 13.40 -34.38 -9.36
CA SER A 25 14.15 -33.15 -9.11
C SER A 25 13.14 -32.13 -8.56
N GLY A 26 12.74 -32.30 -7.30
CA GLY A 26 12.12 -31.26 -6.53
C GLY A 26 13.14 -30.13 -6.45
N SER A 27 13.03 -29.16 -7.37
CA SER A 27 13.74 -27.90 -7.23
C SER A 27 13.50 -27.44 -5.81
N LEU A 28 14.53 -27.45 -4.98
CA LEU A 28 14.53 -26.77 -3.68
C LEU A 28 14.24 -25.30 -3.98
N ARG A 29 12.92 -24.95 -3.99
CA ARG A 29 12.49 -23.57 -4.16
C ARG A 29 13.09 -22.81 -3.00
N GLY A 30 13.92 -21.81 -3.31
CA GLY A 30 14.51 -20.97 -2.28
C GLY A 30 13.40 -20.41 -1.40
N GLN A 31 13.71 -20.18 -0.14
CA GLN A 31 12.82 -19.47 0.76
C GLN A 31 12.89 -17.96 0.47
N SER A 32 11.75 -17.27 0.47
CA SER A 32 11.72 -15.80 0.51
C SER A 32 12.38 -15.29 1.79
N THR A 33 12.79 -14.04 1.78
CA THR A 33 13.42 -13.42 2.94
C THR A 33 12.67 -12.15 3.30
N LEU A 34 12.37 -11.99 4.58
CA LEU A 34 11.92 -10.71 5.12
C LEU A 34 13.13 -10.02 5.75
N VAL A 35 13.43 -8.81 5.30
CA VAL A 35 14.52 -7.97 5.82
C VAL A 35 13.91 -6.82 6.60
N VAL A 36 14.43 -6.54 7.79
CA VAL A 36 14.18 -5.31 8.53
C VAL A 36 15.30 -4.34 8.18
N ASP A 37 14.93 -3.25 7.52
CA ASP A 37 15.83 -2.20 7.06
C ASP A 37 15.40 -0.84 7.63
N SER A 38 16.19 0.19 7.42
CA SER A 38 15.89 1.55 7.87
C SER A 38 16.29 2.60 6.84
N VAL A 39 15.46 3.62 6.70
CA VAL A 39 15.68 4.74 5.78
C VAL A 39 15.74 6.04 6.56
N SER A 40 16.82 6.80 6.40
CA SER A 40 16.95 8.13 6.98
C SER A 40 16.42 9.17 5.99
N SER A 41 15.55 10.06 6.47
CA SER A 41 14.98 11.17 5.69
C SER A 41 15.37 12.51 6.27
N ALA A 42 15.98 13.36 5.47
CA ALA A 42 16.26 14.74 5.86
C ALA A 42 14.96 15.55 5.99
N GLY A 43 13.96 15.26 5.14
CA GLY A 43 12.66 15.94 5.17
C GLY A 43 11.84 15.66 6.43
N LEU A 44 12.10 14.54 7.13
CA LEU A 44 11.45 14.22 8.39
C LEU A 44 12.12 14.85 9.62
N ARG A 45 13.35 15.35 9.53
CA ARG A 45 14.07 15.98 10.67
C ARG A 45 13.42 17.25 11.19
N ALA A 46 12.72 17.95 10.33
CA ALA A 46 12.13 19.27 10.65
C ALA A 46 10.74 19.17 11.30
N ASN A 47 10.23 17.95 11.60
CA ASN A 47 8.96 17.77 12.29
C ASN A 47 9.03 18.36 13.72
N VAL A 48 7.88 18.84 14.22
CA VAL A 48 7.78 19.40 15.57
C VAL A 48 7.05 18.49 16.56
N VAL A 49 6.60 17.32 16.10
CA VAL A 49 5.89 16.34 16.92
C VAL A 49 6.83 15.30 17.56
N GLY A 50 8.14 15.36 17.25
CA GLY A 50 9.17 14.55 17.89
C GLY A 50 9.40 13.18 17.22
N ASP A 51 8.95 12.99 16.00
CA ASP A 51 9.16 11.74 15.27
C ASP A 51 10.62 11.55 14.84
N SER A 52 11.08 10.29 14.87
CA SER A 52 12.40 9.94 14.36
C SER A 52 12.48 10.14 12.84
N PRO A 53 13.55 10.79 12.35
CA PRO A 53 13.79 10.88 10.90
C PRO A 53 14.31 9.57 10.30
N VAL A 54 14.60 8.56 11.11
CA VAL A 54 14.98 7.22 10.67
C VAL A 54 13.76 6.31 10.78
N ARG A 55 13.29 5.84 9.63
CA ARG A 55 12.08 5.03 9.55
C ARG A 55 12.40 3.58 9.21
N LYS A 56 11.78 2.67 9.94
CA LYS A 56 11.84 1.24 9.66
C LYS A 56 11.15 0.94 8.33
N VAL A 57 11.71 -0.02 7.59
CA VAL A 57 11.12 -0.55 6.36
C VAL A 57 11.23 -2.07 6.40
N LEU A 58 10.12 -2.76 6.24
CA LEU A 58 10.13 -4.21 6.01
C LEU A 58 10.23 -4.47 4.51
N VAL A 59 11.19 -5.30 4.11
CA VAL A 59 11.43 -5.62 2.70
C VAL A 59 11.27 -7.13 2.49
N TYR A 60 10.26 -7.52 1.71
CA TYR A 60 10.11 -8.88 1.23
C TYR A 60 10.96 -9.08 -0.03
N LEU A 61 11.82 -10.09 0.00
CA LEU A 61 12.64 -10.54 -1.11
C LEU A 61 12.15 -11.90 -1.60
N PRO A 62 11.83 -12.05 -2.89
CA PRO A 62 11.20 -13.26 -3.42
C PRO A 62 12.14 -14.48 -3.40
N PRO A 63 11.59 -15.71 -3.54
CA PRO A 63 12.36 -16.96 -3.39
C PRO A 63 13.58 -17.07 -4.30
N SER A 64 13.57 -16.51 -5.52
CA SER A 64 14.72 -16.56 -6.42
C SER A 64 15.80 -15.51 -6.08
N TYR A 65 15.51 -14.54 -5.22
CA TYR A 65 16.42 -13.40 -4.98
C TYR A 65 17.84 -13.84 -4.61
N ARG A 66 18.03 -14.87 -3.78
CA ARG A 66 19.36 -15.37 -3.40
C ARG A 66 20.01 -16.23 -4.49
N ARG A 67 19.22 -16.92 -5.30
CA ARG A 67 19.71 -17.89 -6.30
C ARG A 67 20.06 -17.24 -7.64
N GLU A 68 19.43 -16.12 -7.98
CA GLU A 68 19.59 -15.41 -9.25
C GLU A 68 20.24 -14.03 -8.99
N PRO A 69 21.55 -13.96 -8.75
CA PRO A 69 22.24 -12.74 -8.27
C PRO A 69 22.24 -11.60 -9.28
N THR A 70 22.00 -11.86 -10.56
CA THR A 70 21.94 -10.85 -11.63
C THR A 70 20.53 -10.39 -11.96
N ARG A 71 19.51 -11.12 -11.50
CA ARG A 71 18.11 -10.80 -11.74
C ARG A 71 17.69 -9.53 -11.00
N ARG A 72 16.95 -8.67 -11.72
CA ARG A 72 16.30 -7.48 -11.16
C ARG A 72 14.79 -7.69 -11.09
N TYR A 73 14.17 -7.06 -10.12
CA TYR A 73 12.77 -7.31 -9.76
C TYR A 73 11.96 -6.01 -9.81
N PRO A 74 10.69 -6.06 -10.26
CA PRO A 74 9.74 -4.98 -10.01
C PRO A 74 9.57 -4.76 -8.51
N VAL A 75 9.08 -3.59 -8.12
CA VAL A 75 8.87 -3.24 -6.71
C VAL A 75 7.43 -2.80 -6.48
N LEU A 76 6.81 -3.41 -5.48
CA LEU A 76 5.57 -2.99 -4.88
C LEU A 76 5.88 -2.19 -3.61
N TYR A 77 5.48 -0.94 -3.53
CA TYR A 77 5.50 -0.12 -2.33
C TYR A 77 4.13 -0.22 -1.66
N LEU A 78 4.08 -0.72 -0.42
CA LEU A 78 2.84 -1.06 0.27
C LEU A 78 2.66 -0.19 1.53
N LEU A 79 1.68 0.70 1.49
CA LEU A 79 1.41 1.72 2.49
C LEU A 79 0.34 1.25 3.48
N HIS A 80 0.63 1.34 4.78
CA HIS A 80 -0.29 0.95 5.84
C HIS A 80 -1.33 2.05 6.17
N GLY A 81 -2.37 1.68 6.93
CA GLY A 81 -3.41 2.59 7.41
C GLY A 81 -2.98 3.46 8.60
N ALA A 82 -3.84 4.38 9.02
CA ALA A 82 -3.63 5.19 10.21
C ALA A 82 -3.52 4.31 11.46
N THR A 83 -2.70 4.72 12.43
CA THR A 83 -2.41 4.00 13.69
C THR A 83 -1.85 2.59 13.53
N SER A 84 -1.53 2.20 12.29
CA SER A 84 -0.99 0.90 11.89
C SER A 84 0.52 0.93 11.74
N THR A 85 1.11 -0.24 11.54
CA THR A 85 2.54 -0.42 11.26
C THR A 85 2.75 -1.42 10.11
N PRO A 86 3.92 -1.49 9.49
CA PRO A 86 4.17 -2.45 8.41
C PRO A 86 4.06 -3.91 8.86
N GLU A 87 4.20 -4.22 10.15
CA GLU A 87 4.02 -5.55 10.71
C GLU A 87 2.60 -6.09 10.56
N GLU A 88 1.61 -5.24 10.47
CA GLU A 88 0.21 -5.68 10.31
C GLU A 88 -0.04 -6.46 9.01
N TRP A 89 0.77 -6.21 7.98
CA TRP A 89 0.74 -7.01 6.76
C TRP A 89 1.20 -8.47 6.97
N LEU A 90 1.83 -8.77 8.09
CA LEU A 90 2.44 -10.06 8.41
C LEU A 90 1.82 -10.75 9.62
N SER A 91 1.17 -9.99 10.51
CA SER A 91 0.77 -10.43 11.85
C SER A 91 -0.57 -11.15 11.94
N GLY A 92 -1.31 -11.22 10.83
CA GLY A 92 -2.64 -11.84 10.82
C GLY A 92 -3.81 -10.90 11.18
N VAL A 93 -3.55 -9.62 11.45
CA VAL A 93 -4.60 -8.61 11.78
C VAL A 93 -5.69 -8.58 10.71
N TYR A 94 -5.32 -8.67 9.44
CA TYR A 94 -6.28 -8.74 8.33
C TYR A 94 -6.75 -10.18 8.11
N GLN A 95 -7.57 -10.71 9.03
CA GLN A 95 -8.17 -12.06 8.96
C GLN A 95 -7.15 -13.18 8.72
N GLY A 96 -6.06 -13.16 9.47
CA GLY A 96 -5.01 -14.17 9.36
C GLY A 96 -4.11 -14.00 8.14
N MET A 97 -4.11 -12.81 7.49
CA MET A 97 -3.18 -12.55 6.39
C MET A 97 -1.74 -12.49 6.90
N ASN A 98 -0.87 -13.21 6.22
CA ASN A 98 0.56 -13.00 6.25
C ASN A 98 1.04 -12.82 4.81
N LEU A 99 1.52 -11.61 4.50
CA LEU A 99 1.91 -11.24 3.14
C LEU A 99 3.01 -12.14 2.58
N GLN A 100 4.00 -12.50 3.41
CA GLN A 100 5.11 -13.34 3.00
C GLN A 100 4.62 -14.71 2.53
N THR A 101 3.84 -15.41 3.36
CA THR A 101 3.31 -16.74 3.01
C THR A 101 2.32 -16.68 1.85
N SER A 102 1.56 -15.58 1.74
CA SER A 102 0.64 -15.36 0.61
C SER A 102 1.39 -15.22 -0.71
N LEU A 103 2.44 -14.39 -0.74
CA LEU A 103 3.29 -14.21 -1.93
C LEU A 103 4.04 -15.50 -2.28
N ASP A 104 4.60 -16.20 -1.29
CA ASP A 104 5.30 -17.47 -1.51
C ASP A 104 4.37 -18.51 -2.16
N SER A 105 3.12 -18.59 -1.71
CA SER A 105 2.12 -19.47 -2.29
C SER A 105 1.75 -19.09 -3.73
N LEU A 106 1.50 -17.81 -3.98
CA LEU A 106 1.10 -17.29 -5.29
C LEU A 106 2.24 -17.40 -6.31
N THR A 107 3.49 -17.15 -5.91
CA THR A 107 4.65 -17.33 -6.79
C THR A 107 4.97 -18.78 -7.02
N ALA A 108 4.76 -19.64 -6.02
CA ALA A 108 4.95 -21.09 -6.15
C ALA A 108 4.02 -21.72 -7.17
N THR A 109 2.81 -21.19 -7.33
CA THR A 109 1.82 -21.64 -8.32
C THR A 109 1.91 -20.87 -9.65
N ALA A 110 2.87 -19.95 -9.78
CA ALA A 110 2.99 -19.01 -10.90
C ALA A 110 1.74 -18.14 -11.13
N ALA A 111 0.89 -17.98 -10.11
CA ALA A 111 -0.26 -17.07 -10.15
C ALA A 111 0.17 -15.60 -10.17
N VAL A 112 1.34 -15.29 -9.60
CA VAL A 112 1.98 -13.98 -9.71
C VAL A 112 3.47 -14.14 -10.02
N PRO A 113 4.10 -13.22 -10.77
CA PRO A 113 5.55 -13.17 -10.92
C PRO A 113 6.21 -12.77 -9.60
N GLU A 114 7.50 -13.02 -9.50
CA GLU A 114 8.28 -12.56 -8.35
C GLU A 114 8.58 -11.06 -8.43
N PHE A 115 8.36 -10.36 -7.32
CA PHE A 115 8.69 -8.93 -7.13
C PHE A 115 9.12 -8.67 -5.68
N ILE A 116 9.80 -7.56 -5.45
CA ILE A 116 10.14 -7.04 -4.12
C ILE A 116 8.93 -6.30 -3.57
N VAL A 117 8.69 -6.39 -2.24
CA VAL A 117 7.72 -5.53 -1.56
C VAL A 117 8.44 -4.70 -0.51
N ALA A 118 8.28 -3.38 -0.56
CA ALA A 118 8.79 -2.45 0.44
C ALA A 118 7.63 -1.88 1.25
N MET A 119 7.66 -2.07 2.56
CA MET A 119 6.61 -1.68 3.51
C MET A 119 7.20 -0.69 4.52
N PRO A 120 7.11 0.62 4.28
CA PRO A 120 7.63 1.63 5.21
C PRO A 120 6.74 1.77 6.44
N ASP A 121 7.36 2.10 7.58
CA ASP A 121 6.67 2.59 8.76
C ASP A 121 6.46 4.10 8.61
N ALA A 122 5.21 4.49 8.38
CA ALA A 122 4.75 5.85 8.23
C ALA A 122 3.83 6.29 9.39
N ASN A 123 3.90 5.61 10.53
CA ASN A 123 3.20 6.05 11.74
C ASN A 123 3.95 7.23 12.39
N ASN A 124 3.22 8.20 12.90
CA ASN A 124 3.76 9.37 13.57
C ASN A 124 3.11 9.58 14.95
N ALA A 125 3.63 10.55 15.72
CA ALA A 125 3.13 10.86 17.06
C ALA A 125 1.66 11.28 17.10
N LEU A 126 1.07 11.71 15.99
CA LEU A 126 -0.35 12.04 15.84
C LEU A 126 -1.20 10.83 15.40
N GLY A 127 -0.58 9.66 15.14
CA GLY A 127 -1.25 8.44 14.69
C GLY A 127 -1.54 8.38 13.19
N ALA A 128 -1.29 9.46 12.43
CA ALA A 128 -1.55 9.50 11.00
C ALA A 128 -0.75 10.64 10.33
N ASP A 129 0.08 10.31 9.34
CA ASP A 129 0.89 11.25 8.56
C ASP A 129 0.27 11.62 7.21
N TRP A 130 -0.72 10.84 6.78
CA TRP A 130 -1.42 10.96 5.51
C TRP A 130 -0.51 10.92 4.28
N TYR A 131 0.72 10.45 4.43
CA TYR A 131 1.73 10.42 3.35
C TYR A 131 1.86 11.79 2.66
N THR A 132 1.76 12.87 3.43
CA THR A 132 1.66 14.25 2.94
C THR A 132 2.79 15.10 3.52
N ASN A 133 3.40 15.94 2.68
CA ASN A 133 4.41 16.90 3.12
C ASN A 133 3.76 17.98 3.99
N SER A 134 4.30 18.16 5.20
CA SER A 134 3.81 19.11 6.17
C SER A 134 4.95 19.78 6.94
N PRO A 135 4.86 21.08 7.21
CA PRO A 135 5.81 21.74 8.11
C PRO A 135 5.77 21.18 9.53
N VAL A 136 4.67 20.57 9.96
CA VAL A 136 4.46 20.04 11.31
C VAL A 136 4.98 18.62 11.46
N THR A 137 4.51 17.70 10.61
CA THR A 137 4.81 16.27 10.70
C THR A 137 6.03 15.84 9.89
N GLY A 138 6.56 16.71 9.02
CA GLY A 138 7.66 16.40 8.12
C GLY A 138 7.19 16.04 6.71
N ASN A 139 8.15 15.82 5.81
CA ASN A 139 7.87 15.62 4.39
C ASN A 139 7.68 14.13 4.08
N TRP A 140 6.55 13.55 4.49
CA TRP A 140 6.26 12.13 4.34
C TRP A 140 6.07 11.68 2.88
N GLN A 141 5.55 12.56 2.03
CA GLN A 141 5.45 12.28 0.60
C GLN A 141 6.83 12.18 -0.05
N ASP A 142 7.72 13.13 0.25
CA ASP A 142 9.11 13.12 -0.23
C ASP A 142 9.89 11.92 0.32
N PHE A 143 9.61 11.52 1.57
CA PHE A 143 10.15 10.30 2.16
C PHE A 143 9.83 9.07 1.30
N VAL A 144 8.57 8.90 0.87
CA VAL A 144 8.20 7.75 0.03
C VAL A 144 8.83 7.87 -1.37
N VAL A 145 8.71 9.03 -2.01
CA VAL A 145 9.05 9.22 -3.42
C VAL A 145 10.55 9.29 -3.67
N HIS A 146 11.29 9.92 -2.78
CA HIS A 146 12.73 10.18 -2.94
C HIS A 146 13.58 9.29 -2.04
N ASP A 147 13.33 9.32 -0.73
CA ASP A 147 14.21 8.64 0.22
C ASP A 147 14.01 7.12 0.17
N LEU A 148 12.77 6.63 0.28
CA LEU A 148 12.46 5.21 0.24
C LEU A 148 12.75 4.60 -1.13
N VAL A 149 12.20 5.17 -2.21
CA VAL A 149 12.43 4.66 -3.57
C VAL A 149 13.92 4.64 -3.88
N GLY A 150 14.63 5.75 -3.60
CA GLY A 150 16.07 5.83 -3.82
C GLY A 150 16.87 4.84 -2.98
N HIS A 151 16.48 4.61 -1.71
CA HIS A 151 17.12 3.62 -0.85
C HIS A 151 16.92 2.20 -1.39
N ILE A 152 15.69 1.82 -1.72
CA ILE A 152 15.36 0.49 -2.24
C ILE A 152 16.10 0.22 -3.56
N ASP A 153 16.17 1.19 -4.46
CA ASP A 153 16.88 1.03 -5.73
C ASP A 153 18.41 0.90 -5.56
N ARG A 154 18.99 1.52 -4.54
CA ARG A 154 20.44 1.43 -4.26
C ARG A 154 20.85 0.15 -3.55
N HIS A 155 20.01 -0.38 -2.66
CA HIS A 155 20.39 -1.49 -1.78
C HIS A 155 19.84 -2.85 -2.24
N TYR A 156 18.83 -2.84 -3.14
CA TYR A 156 18.21 -4.04 -3.65
C TYR A 156 18.26 -4.11 -5.17
N ARG A 157 18.19 -5.31 -5.71
CA ARG A 157 18.21 -5.54 -7.17
C ARG A 157 16.86 -5.24 -7.80
N THR A 158 16.53 -3.99 -7.90
CA THR A 158 15.29 -3.52 -8.52
C THR A 158 15.45 -3.31 -10.01
N ASP A 159 14.38 -3.48 -10.79
CA ASP A 159 14.24 -2.89 -12.12
C ASP A 159 13.73 -1.46 -11.94
N ALA A 160 14.67 -0.52 -11.79
CA ALA A 160 14.45 0.86 -11.36
C ALA A 160 13.78 1.74 -12.42
N LYS A 161 12.69 1.28 -13.04
CA LYS A 161 11.90 2.00 -14.05
C LYS A 161 10.50 2.28 -13.51
N ARG A 162 9.89 3.38 -13.93
CA ARG A 162 8.51 3.73 -13.63
C ARG A 162 7.56 2.54 -13.87
N SER A 163 7.66 1.89 -15.04
CA SER A 163 6.81 0.75 -15.43
C SER A 163 6.96 -0.49 -14.53
N ARG A 164 7.93 -0.50 -13.64
CA ARG A 164 8.24 -1.58 -12.70
C ARG A 164 8.01 -1.18 -11.23
N ARG A 165 7.33 -0.05 -10.99
CA ARG A 165 6.95 0.39 -9.64
C ARG A 165 5.44 0.51 -9.54
N ALA A 166 4.87 -0.19 -8.56
CA ALA A 166 3.48 -0.06 -8.15
C ALA A 166 3.41 0.54 -6.74
N LEU A 167 2.43 1.40 -6.51
CA LEU A 167 2.14 1.97 -5.19
C LEU A 167 0.76 1.51 -4.75
N VAL A 168 0.70 0.88 -3.59
CA VAL A 168 -0.51 0.23 -3.07
C VAL A 168 -0.71 0.65 -1.63
N GLY A 169 -1.94 0.82 -1.21
CA GLY A 169 -2.23 1.08 0.20
C GLY A 169 -3.66 0.81 0.60
N HIS A 170 -3.85 0.69 1.90
CA HIS A 170 -5.15 0.48 2.53
C HIS A 170 -5.48 1.67 3.44
N SER A 171 -6.74 2.11 3.43
CA SER A 171 -7.23 3.19 4.30
C SER A 171 -6.45 4.50 4.08
N MET A 172 -5.76 5.04 5.09
CA MET A 172 -4.82 6.16 4.95
C MET A 172 -3.76 5.87 3.89
N GLY A 173 -3.24 4.64 3.81
CA GLY A 173 -2.30 4.24 2.75
C GLY A 173 -2.92 4.25 1.36
N GLY A 174 -4.22 3.94 1.24
CA GLY A 174 -4.97 4.07 -0.01
C GLY A 174 -5.11 5.53 -0.45
N PHE A 175 -5.40 6.42 0.50
CA PHE A 175 -5.34 7.87 0.28
C PHE A 175 -3.94 8.30 -0.19
N GLY A 176 -2.89 7.89 0.54
CA GLY A 176 -1.51 8.20 0.23
C GLY A 176 -1.08 7.69 -1.15
N ALA A 177 -1.51 6.49 -1.54
CA ALA A 177 -1.22 5.94 -2.86
C ALA A 177 -1.82 6.81 -3.98
N LEU A 178 -3.07 7.26 -3.83
CA LEU A 178 -3.73 8.16 -4.77
C LEU A 178 -3.05 9.54 -4.80
N ALA A 179 -2.82 10.15 -3.62
CA ALA A 179 -2.22 11.48 -3.51
C ALA A 179 -0.82 11.52 -4.13
N ILE A 180 0.05 10.58 -3.74
CA ILE A 180 1.41 10.46 -4.30
C ILE A 180 1.36 10.17 -5.80
N GLY A 181 0.45 9.29 -6.24
CA GLY A 181 0.33 8.94 -7.65
C GLY A 181 -0.04 10.12 -8.54
N PHE A 182 -0.89 11.04 -8.08
CA PHE A 182 -1.25 12.25 -8.81
C PHE A 182 -0.21 13.37 -8.71
N GLU A 183 0.49 13.46 -7.58
CA GLU A 183 1.54 14.47 -7.41
C GLU A 183 2.84 14.09 -8.13
N HIS A 184 3.18 12.79 -8.16
CA HIS A 184 4.39 12.23 -8.75
C HIS A 184 4.11 11.13 -9.80
N PRO A 185 3.35 11.42 -10.87
CA PRO A 185 2.90 10.41 -11.84
C PRO A 185 4.04 9.80 -12.65
N THR A 186 5.24 10.38 -12.59
CA THR A 186 6.44 9.88 -13.26
C THR A 186 7.21 8.81 -12.48
N VAL A 187 6.87 8.58 -11.20
CA VAL A 187 7.58 7.64 -10.32
C VAL A 187 6.96 6.25 -10.35
N PHE A 188 5.62 6.18 -10.29
CA PHE A 188 4.86 4.94 -10.25
C PHE A 188 4.00 4.78 -11.50
N SER A 189 3.84 3.55 -11.98
CA SER A 189 3.02 3.27 -13.16
C SER A 189 1.62 2.73 -12.82
N LEU A 190 1.45 2.21 -11.61
CA LEU A 190 0.20 1.63 -11.11
C LEU A 190 -0.05 2.12 -9.69
N ILE A 191 -1.28 2.55 -9.44
CA ILE A 191 -1.84 2.85 -8.12
C ILE A 191 -2.95 1.83 -7.83
N TYR A 192 -2.91 1.21 -6.66
CA TYR A 192 -4.00 0.37 -6.18
C TYR A 192 -4.41 0.83 -4.78
N ALA A 193 -5.58 1.42 -4.67
CA ALA A 193 -6.09 1.99 -3.42
C ALA A 193 -7.24 1.13 -2.87
N ILE A 194 -7.06 0.56 -1.70
CA ILE A 194 -8.06 -0.25 -1.01
C ILE A 194 -8.67 0.61 0.10
N SER A 195 -9.98 0.77 0.08
CA SER A 195 -10.74 1.53 1.06
C SER A 195 -10.12 2.91 1.38
N PRO A 196 -9.74 3.72 0.35
CA PRO A 196 -9.07 5.00 0.58
C PRO A 196 -9.97 5.93 1.38
N CYS A 197 -9.54 6.29 2.61
CA CYS A 197 -10.35 7.06 3.53
C CYS A 197 -10.32 8.57 3.23
N CYS A 198 -11.38 9.25 3.65
CA CYS A 198 -11.35 10.67 4.00
C CYS A 198 -11.06 11.60 2.79
N ILE A 199 -11.70 11.33 1.67
CA ILE A 199 -11.59 12.10 0.42
C ILE A 199 -12.74 13.09 0.33
N GLY A 200 -12.45 14.39 0.28
CA GLY A 200 -13.45 15.45 0.24
C GLY A 200 -14.11 15.72 1.60
N PHE A 201 -14.94 16.76 1.65
CA PHE A 201 -15.74 17.09 2.85
C PHE A 201 -17.09 16.36 2.83
N VAL A 202 -17.02 15.04 2.68
CA VAL A 202 -18.14 14.11 2.70
C VAL A 202 -17.87 12.97 3.67
N GLY A 203 -18.83 12.13 3.97
CA GLY A 203 -18.66 10.98 4.86
C GLY A 203 -18.10 11.38 6.22
N ARG A 204 -16.92 10.87 6.56
CA ARG A 204 -16.25 11.15 7.85
C ARG A 204 -15.85 12.62 8.04
N LEU A 205 -15.71 13.38 6.96
CA LEU A 205 -15.33 14.78 6.96
C LEU A 205 -16.50 15.71 6.61
N ALA A 206 -17.72 15.19 6.55
CA ALA A 206 -18.91 16.00 6.31
C ALA A 206 -19.04 17.14 7.34
N PRO A 207 -19.67 18.28 7.00
CA PRO A 207 -19.88 19.38 7.96
C PRO A 207 -20.56 18.94 9.26
N SER A 208 -21.40 17.89 9.19
CA SER A 208 -22.13 17.30 10.33
C SER A 208 -21.27 16.36 11.19
N ALA A 209 -20.00 16.10 10.84
CA ALA A 209 -19.17 15.17 11.58
C ALA A 209 -18.90 15.65 13.00
N ALA A 210 -19.08 14.76 13.97
CA ALA A 210 -18.85 15.02 15.40
C ALA A 210 -17.38 15.37 15.72
N ALA A 211 -16.47 15.08 14.80
CA ALA A 211 -15.06 15.43 14.97
C ALA A 211 -14.80 16.94 15.03
N TRP A 212 -15.59 17.77 14.34
CA TRP A 212 -15.33 19.23 14.30
C TRP A 212 -15.56 19.90 15.64
N PRO A 213 -16.69 19.72 16.34
CA PRO A 213 -16.86 20.22 17.71
C PRO A 213 -15.81 19.64 18.67
N ALA A 214 -15.49 18.36 18.55
CA ALA A 214 -14.51 17.71 19.42
C ALA A 214 -13.11 18.32 19.24
N LEU A 215 -12.65 18.52 18.01
CA LEU A 215 -11.38 19.17 17.71
C LEU A 215 -11.36 20.66 18.19
N SER A 216 -12.48 21.36 18.05
CA SER A 216 -12.59 22.74 18.53
C SER A 216 -12.40 22.86 20.03
N ALA A 217 -12.70 21.82 20.80
CA ALA A 217 -12.54 21.75 22.25
C ALA A 217 -11.14 21.30 22.71
N VAL A 218 -10.28 20.84 21.80
CA VAL A 218 -8.92 20.37 22.14
C VAL A 218 -8.06 21.57 22.58
N THR A 219 -7.43 21.45 23.73
CA THR A 219 -6.49 22.43 24.29
C THR A 219 -5.03 21.94 24.20
N ASP A 220 -4.83 20.63 24.18
CA ASP A 220 -3.54 19.97 24.01
C ASP A 220 -3.73 18.71 23.15
N TRP A 221 -3.05 18.67 22.02
CA TRP A 221 -3.15 17.56 21.06
C TRP A 221 -2.77 16.20 21.66
N LYS A 222 -1.83 16.16 22.61
CA LYS A 222 -1.38 14.91 23.25
C LYS A 222 -2.48 14.22 24.01
N SER A 223 -3.36 14.98 24.62
CA SER A 223 -4.52 14.43 25.35
C SER A 223 -5.64 13.93 24.44
N ALA A 224 -5.63 14.35 23.17
CA ALA A 224 -6.69 14.05 22.22
C ALA A 224 -6.30 12.97 21.18
N VAL A 225 -5.03 12.59 21.11
CA VAL A 225 -4.50 11.71 20.07
C VAL A 225 -5.16 10.36 20.02
N ASP A 226 -5.47 9.76 21.19
CA ASP A 226 -6.08 8.43 21.26
C ASP A 226 -7.49 8.38 20.64
N GLN A 227 -8.23 9.48 20.72
CA GLN A 227 -9.62 9.55 20.24
C GLN A 227 -9.74 10.25 18.88
N LEU A 228 -8.90 11.23 18.61
CA LEU A 228 -9.00 12.11 17.46
C LEU A 228 -7.78 12.03 16.54
N GLY A 229 -6.81 11.14 16.78
CA GLY A 229 -5.52 11.07 16.09
C GLY A 229 -5.64 11.02 14.58
N LEU A 230 -6.61 10.30 14.04
CA LEU A 230 -6.87 10.26 12.59
C LEU A 230 -7.05 11.68 12.02
N ILE A 231 -7.94 12.49 12.64
CA ILE A 231 -8.29 13.82 12.13
C ILE A 231 -7.25 14.87 12.58
N LEU A 232 -6.65 14.71 13.76
CA LEU A 232 -5.51 15.54 14.20
C LEU A 232 -4.32 15.41 13.26
N GLY A 233 -3.96 14.17 12.90
CA GLY A 233 -2.91 13.90 11.94
C GLY A 233 -3.22 14.53 10.57
N MET A 234 -4.49 14.43 10.13
CA MET A 234 -4.96 15.07 8.90
C MET A 234 -4.84 16.60 8.98
N ALA A 235 -5.28 17.21 10.08
CA ALA A 235 -5.18 18.64 10.28
C ALA A 235 -3.72 19.13 10.18
N ALA A 236 -2.83 18.47 10.92
CA ALA A 236 -1.39 18.80 10.90
C ALA A 236 -0.75 18.52 9.52
N ALA A 237 -1.23 17.53 8.77
CA ALA A 237 -0.71 17.18 7.44
C ALA A 237 -1.19 18.17 6.36
N PHE A 238 -2.47 18.56 6.38
CA PHE A 238 -3.09 19.29 5.27
C PHE A 238 -3.00 20.79 5.39
N ASP A 239 -2.99 21.31 6.61
CA ASP A 239 -2.91 22.75 6.90
C ASP A 239 -1.95 23.04 8.06
N GLY A 240 -0.77 22.41 8.01
CA GLY A 240 0.20 22.44 9.09
C GLY A 240 0.65 23.84 9.49
N ASN A 241 0.37 24.25 10.72
CA ASN A 241 0.75 25.52 11.32
C ASN A 241 1.53 25.29 12.64
N LYS A 242 2.85 25.46 12.61
CA LYS A 242 3.72 25.29 13.79
C LYS A 242 3.41 26.26 14.94
N SER A 243 2.75 27.39 14.66
CA SER A 243 2.44 28.39 15.66
C SER A 243 1.21 28.03 16.48
N ASP A 244 0.31 27.22 15.98
CA ASP A 244 -0.81 26.65 16.75
C ASP A 244 -0.39 25.33 17.40
N GLN A 245 0.17 25.38 18.59
CA GLN A 245 0.60 24.18 19.32
C GLN A 245 -0.57 23.35 19.87
N ARG A 246 -1.80 23.81 19.74
CA ARG A 246 -3.00 23.11 20.18
C ARG A 246 -3.44 22.03 19.20
N LEU A 247 -3.52 22.37 17.91
CA LEU A 247 -3.96 21.50 16.82
C LEU A 247 -2.97 21.45 15.65
N PHE A 248 -1.98 22.34 15.64
CA PHE A 248 -1.07 22.55 14.50
C PHE A 248 -1.75 22.92 13.17
N SER A 249 -2.98 23.45 13.20
CA SER A 249 -3.77 23.65 11.99
C SER A 249 -4.91 24.63 12.22
N GLU A 250 -5.37 25.25 11.13
CA GLU A 250 -6.72 25.80 11.07
C GLU A 250 -7.69 24.72 10.57
N LEU A 251 -8.86 24.65 11.20
CA LEU A 251 -9.86 23.64 10.85
C LEU A 251 -10.72 24.11 9.67
N PRO A 252 -11.13 23.19 8.76
CA PRO A 252 -12.01 23.49 7.63
C PRO A 252 -13.44 23.83 8.06
N PHE A 253 -13.79 23.49 9.30
CA PHE A 253 -15.05 23.82 9.95
C PHE A 253 -14.77 24.31 11.37
N GLU A 254 -15.40 25.41 11.74
CA GLU A 254 -15.26 26.03 13.05
C GLU A 254 -16.56 25.96 13.83
N LEU A 255 -16.44 25.91 15.17
CA LEU A 255 -17.61 26.01 16.04
C LEU A 255 -17.84 27.49 16.40
N ARG A 256 -18.92 28.09 15.89
CA ARG A 256 -19.33 29.47 16.21
C ARG A 256 -20.75 29.47 16.78
N ASN A 257 -20.89 29.97 18.00
CA ASN A 257 -22.19 30.04 18.72
C ASN A 257 -22.91 28.67 18.77
N GLY A 258 -22.18 27.57 18.95
CA GLY A 258 -22.74 26.22 18.98
C GLY A 258 -23.06 25.60 17.62
N ALA A 259 -22.88 26.34 16.52
CA ALA A 259 -23.05 25.82 15.15
C ALA A 259 -21.72 25.56 14.48
N VAL A 260 -21.64 24.47 13.71
CA VAL A 260 -20.49 24.18 12.84
C VAL A 260 -20.65 24.99 11.57
N VAL A 261 -19.68 25.89 11.30
CA VAL A 261 -19.68 26.74 10.12
C VAL A 261 -18.41 26.51 9.30
N PRO A 262 -18.47 26.59 7.96
CA PRO A 262 -17.29 26.44 7.11
C PRO A 262 -16.27 27.55 7.31
N ASN A 263 -14.99 27.19 7.24
CA ASN A 263 -13.86 28.11 7.05
C ASN A 263 -13.33 27.94 5.61
N PRO A 264 -13.79 28.76 4.65
CA PRO A 264 -13.47 28.59 3.23
C PRO A 264 -11.98 28.63 2.93
N THR A 265 -11.22 29.42 3.69
CA THR A 265 -9.77 29.53 3.50
C THR A 265 -9.05 28.24 3.89
N ALA A 266 -9.38 27.67 5.05
CA ALA A 266 -8.83 26.39 5.48
C ALA A 266 -9.32 25.25 4.57
N GLN A 267 -10.61 25.27 4.17
CA GLN A 267 -11.14 24.26 3.23
C GLN A 267 -10.34 24.21 1.93
N THR A 268 -10.00 25.37 1.35
CA THR A 268 -9.19 25.45 0.12
C THR A 268 -7.82 24.80 0.32
N ARG A 269 -7.14 25.05 1.45
CA ARG A 269 -5.84 24.44 1.75
C ARG A 269 -5.93 22.93 1.96
N TRP A 270 -6.96 22.47 2.67
CA TRP A 270 -7.20 21.04 2.88
C TRP A 270 -7.49 20.30 1.56
N LEU A 271 -8.40 20.84 0.74
CA LEU A 271 -8.76 20.24 -0.55
C LEU A 271 -7.56 20.12 -1.49
N ALA A 272 -6.66 21.13 -1.47
CA ALA A 272 -5.44 21.11 -2.28
C ALA A 272 -4.49 19.92 -1.96
N LYS A 273 -4.65 19.28 -0.81
CA LYS A 273 -3.92 18.07 -0.40
C LYS A 273 -4.66 16.77 -0.70
N MET A 274 -5.90 16.85 -1.16
CA MET A 274 -6.74 15.67 -1.40
C MET A 274 -6.64 15.16 -2.84
N PRO A 275 -6.79 13.86 -3.08
CA PRO A 275 -6.66 13.24 -4.39
C PRO A 275 -7.44 13.93 -5.52
N PRO A 276 -8.68 14.42 -5.36
CA PRO A 276 -9.42 15.08 -6.44
C PRO A 276 -8.75 16.36 -6.96
N ASP A 277 -8.21 17.19 -6.08
CA ASP A 277 -7.55 18.43 -6.46
C ASP A 277 -6.12 18.18 -6.97
N LEU A 278 -5.45 17.17 -6.42
CA LEU A 278 -4.15 16.70 -6.92
C LEU A 278 -4.27 16.12 -8.35
N ALA A 279 -5.32 15.35 -8.64
CA ALA A 279 -5.62 14.88 -10.00
C ALA A 279 -5.85 16.06 -10.96
N SER A 280 -6.61 17.08 -10.52
CA SER A 280 -6.82 18.29 -11.30
C SER A 280 -5.51 19.05 -11.55
N ALA A 281 -4.63 19.12 -10.55
CA ALA A 281 -3.31 19.74 -10.69
C ALA A 281 -2.42 18.98 -11.65
N MET A 282 -2.40 17.64 -11.59
CA MET A 282 -1.67 16.77 -12.53
C MET A 282 -2.10 17.04 -13.99
N VAL A 283 -3.39 17.05 -14.25
CA VAL A 283 -3.91 17.33 -15.61
C VAL A 283 -3.53 18.73 -16.08
N ARG A 284 -3.61 19.75 -15.21
CA ARG A 284 -3.15 21.11 -15.55
C ARG A 284 -1.66 21.19 -15.87
N ARG A 285 -0.82 20.33 -15.28
CA ARG A 285 0.61 20.21 -15.63
C ARG A 285 0.85 19.48 -16.96
N GLY A 286 -0.21 18.96 -17.62
CA GLY A 286 -0.10 18.16 -18.85
C GLY A 286 0.47 16.77 -18.62
N GLU A 287 0.41 16.27 -17.40
CA GLU A 287 0.95 14.96 -17.02
C GLU A 287 -0.11 13.86 -17.18
N HIS A 288 0.35 12.63 -17.41
CA HIS A 288 -0.50 11.46 -17.54
C HIS A 288 -0.56 10.67 -16.24
N ALA A 289 -1.77 10.34 -15.81
CA ALA A 289 -2.00 9.51 -14.65
C ALA A 289 -1.30 8.15 -14.76
N PRO A 290 -0.88 7.54 -13.63
CA PRO A 290 -0.65 6.10 -13.56
C PRO A 290 -1.95 5.36 -13.87
N ALA A 291 -1.89 4.05 -14.12
CA ALA A 291 -3.09 3.23 -14.05
C ALA A 291 -3.64 3.25 -12.62
N ILE A 292 -4.95 3.40 -12.47
CA ILE A 292 -5.60 3.58 -11.17
C ILE A 292 -6.60 2.46 -10.97
N HIS A 293 -6.48 1.78 -9.83
CA HIS A 293 -7.48 0.83 -9.35
C HIS A 293 -7.92 1.22 -7.94
N ILE A 294 -9.24 1.32 -7.73
CA ILE A 294 -9.84 1.71 -6.45
C ILE A 294 -10.81 0.62 -6.03
N GLU A 295 -10.76 0.19 -4.78
CA GLU A 295 -11.79 -0.70 -4.26
C GLU A 295 -12.16 -0.40 -2.82
N ALA A 296 -13.41 -0.70 -2.43
CA ALA A 296 -13.88 -0.58 -1.06
C ALA A 296 -15.00 -1.57 -0.77
N GLY A 297 -15.24 -1.83 0.52
CA GLY A 297 -16.35 -2.65 0.98
C GLY A 297 -17.70 -1.94 0.89
N SER A 298 -18.76 -2.70 0.60
CA SER A 298 -20.12 -2.17 0.50
C SER A 298 -20.69 -1.62 1.82
N GLU A 299 -20.09 -2.01 2.95
CA GLU A 299 -20.48 -1.56 4.29
C GLU A 299 -19.76 -0.27 4.72
N GLU A 300 -18.82 0.22 3.90
CA GLU A 300 -18.00 1.40 4.18
C GLU A 300 -18.62 2.69 3.62
N VAL A 301 -19.89 2.97 3.94
CA VAL A 301 -20.64 4.09 3.37
C VAL A 301 -19.88 5.41 3.36
N PRO A 302 -19.22 5.87 4.46
CA PRO A 302 -18.48 7.13 4.44
C PRO A 302 -17.26 7.14 3.51
N ILE A 303 -16.66 5.98 3.24
CA ILE A 303 -15.53 5.84 2.31
C ILE A 303 -16.05 5.84 0.87
N LEU A 304 -17.17 5.14 0.62
CA LEU A 304 -17.82 5.11 -0.69
C LEU A 304 -18.27 6.50 -1.15
N GLU A 305 -18.75 7.36 -0.23
CA GLU A 305 -19.07 8.76 -0.52
C GLU A 305 -17.81 9.53 -0.98
N GLY A 306 -16.68 9.33 -0.31
CA GLY A 306 -15.40 9.93 -0.70
C GLY A 306 -14.90 9.41 -2.06
N ILE A 307 -15.03 8.11 -2.31
CA ILE A 307 -14.68 7.50 -3.61
C ILE A 307 -15.59 8.05 -4.71
N GLN A 308 -16.89 8.21 -4.46
CA GLN A 308 -17.82 8.81 -5.42
C GLN A 308 -17.42 10.26 -5.75
N PHE A 309 -17.04 11.05 -4.75
CA PHE A 309 -16.52 12.40 -4.95
C PHE A 309 -15.26 12.42 -5.84
N LEU A 310 -14.32 11.50 -5.60
CA LEU A 310 -13.13 11.33 -6.44
C LEU A 310 -13.51 10.92 -7.88
N ARG A 311 -14.41 9.94 -8.05
CA ARG A 311 -14.85 9.46 -9.35
C ARG A 311 -15.42 10.58 -10.20
N HIS A 312 -16.33 11.39 -9.67
CA HIS A 312 -16.89 12.55 -10.37
C HIS A 312 -15.78 13.50 -10.86
N ARG A 313 -14.72 13.67 -10.06
CA ARG A 313 -13.58 14.50 -10.46
C ARG A 313 -12.78 13.84 -11.59
N LEU A 314 -12.45 12.56 -11.47
CA LEU A 314 -11.68 11.83 -12.49
C LEU A 314 -12.45 11.78 -13.82
N ASP A 315 -13.76 11.54 -13.78
CA ASP A 315 -14.64 11.55 -14.96
C ASP A 315 -14.62 12.93 -15.63
N SER A 316 -14.75 14.01 -14.86
CA SER A 316 -14.71 15.39 -15.39
C SER A 316 -13.36 15.77 -16.01
N LEU A 317 -12.27 15.12 -15.59
CA LEU A 317 -10.92 15.31 -16.10
C LEU A 317 -10.56 14.31 -17.21
N HIS A 318 -11.46 13.40 -17.57
CA HIS A 318 -11.23 12.28 -18.50
C HIS A 318 -10.02 11.41 -18.10
N VAL A 319 -9.79 11.25 -16.81
CA VAL A 319 -8.76 10.37 -16.26
C VAL A 319 -9.36 8.98 -16.09
N SER A 320 -8.79 7.99 -16.79
CA SER A 320 -9.25 6.59 -16.71
C SER A 320 -8.87 5.95 -15.36
N TYR A 321 -9.79 5.18 -14.82
CA TYR A 321 -9.60 4.35 -13.62
C TYR A 321 -10.47 3.08 -13.73
N SER A 322 -10.20 2.12 -12.88
CA SER A 322 -11.10 1.01 -12.59
C SER A 322 -11.50 1.04 -11.12
N ASP A 323 -12.73 0.65 -10.81
CA ASP A 323 -13.19 0.55 -9.44
C ASP A 323 -13.99 -0.72 -9.17
N THR A 324 -14.01 -1.14 -7.90
CA THR A 324 -14.74 -2.32 -7.46
C THR A 324 -15.34 -2.09 -6.08
N VAL A 325 -16.62 -2.41 -5.91
CA VAL A 325 -17.23 -2.51 -4.58
C VAL A 325 -17.41 -3.99 -4.27
N PHE A 326 -16.79 -4.46 -3.18
CA PHE A 326 -16.92 -5.84 -2.71
C PHE A 326 -17.83 -5.93 -1.48
N ALA A 327 -18.44 -7.09 -1.26
CA ALA A 327 -19.25 -7.32 -0.04
C ALA A 327 -18.35 -7.41 1.19
N GLY A 328 -18.53 -6.50 2.16
CA GLY A 328 -17.78 -6.45 3.43
C GLY A 328 -17.49 -5.05 3.91
N GLY A 329 -16.75 -4.97 5.02
CA GLY A 329 -16.33 -3.74 5.68
C GLY A 329 -14.82 -3.45 5.52
N HIS A 330 -14.30 -2.60 6.39
CA HIS A 330 -12.98 -1.97 6.24
C HIS A 330 -11.79 -2.94 6.30
N ILE A 331 -11.87 -3.99 7.10
CA ILE A 331 -10.76 -4.92 7.32
C ILE A 331 -11.10 -6.38 7.06
N ASP A 332 -12.37 -6.74 6.99
CA ASP A 332 -12.84 -8.13 7.00
C ASP A 332 -12.60 -8.88 5.68
N ARG A 333 -12.30 -8.20 4.59
CA ARG A 333 -12.00 -8.80 3.28
C ARG A 333 -10.59 -8.50 2.77
N VAL A 334 -9.78 -7.76 3.49
CA VAL A 334 -8.44 -7.34 3.04
C VAL A 334 -7.62 -8.54 2.58
N ARG A 335 -7.51 -9.61 3.37
CA ARG A 335 -6.80 -10.83 2.97
C ARG A 335 -7.29 -11.38 1.63
N GLN A 336 -8.61 -11.56 1.48
CA GLN A 336 -9.21 -12.12 0.27
C GLN A 336 -8.91 -11.21 -0.94
N ARG A 337 -9.10 -9.89 -0.78
CA ARG A 337 -8.85 -8.93 -1.86
C ARG A 337 -7.38 -8.92 -2.27
N PHE A 338 -6.48 -8.93 -1.30
CA PHE A 338 -5.04 -9.01 -1.57
C PHE A 338 -4.67 -10.24 -2.39
N THR A 339 -5.10 -11.43 -1.95
CA THR A 339 -4.64 -12.68 -2.57
C THR A 339 -5.37 -13.01 -3.86
N ALA A 340 -6.67 -12.72 -3.96
CA ALA A 340 -7.49 -13.14 -5.10
C ALA A 340 -7.64 -12.07 -6.20
N ALA A 341 -7.41 -10.78 -5.88
CA ALA A 341 -7.60 -9.68 -6.83
C ALA A 341 -6.33 -8.85 -7.01
N MET A 342 -5.86 -8.18 -5.94
CA MET A 342 -4.82 -7.17 -6.00
C MET A 342 -3.46 -7.72 -6.44
N LEU A 343 -2.90 -8.72 -5.73
CA LEU A 343 -1.60 -9.28 -6.08
C LEU A 343 -1.57 -9.89 -7.50
N PRO A 344 -2.61 -10.64 -7.94
CA PRO A 344 -2.71 -11.06 -9.35
C PRO A 344 -2.79 -9.91 -10.35
N ALA A 345 -3.53 -8.83 -10.05
CA ALA A 345 -3.61 -7.65 -10.94
C ALA A 345 -2.24 -6.95 -11.06
N ILE A 346 -1.55 -6.72 -9.94
CA ILE A 346 -0.19 -6.17 -9.91
C ILE A 346 0.78 -7.10 -10.66
N GLY A 347 0.66 -8.41 -10.47
CA GLY A 347 1.48 -9.39 -11.16
C GLY A 347 1.32 -9.30 -12.68
N ARG A 348 0.09 -9.25 -13.19
CA ARG A 348 -0.19 -9.04 -14.62
C ARG A 348 0.39 -7.73 -15.13
N TRP A 349 0.23 -6.65 -14.35
CA TRP A 349 0.81 -5.34 -14.69
C TRP A 349 2.33 -5.42 -14.89
N PHE A 350 3.04 -6.07 -13.99
CA PHE A 350 4.51 -6.17 -14.08
C PHE A 350 5.01 -7.02 -15.24
N VAL A 351 4.23 -7.95 -15.80
CA VAL A 351 4.64 -8.74 -16.98
C VAL A 351 4.18 -8.14 -18.29
N SER A 352 3.22 -7.22 -18.29
CA SER A 352 2.72 -6.59 -19.52
C SER A 352 3.73 -5.58 -20.07
N PRO A 353 4.19 -5.70 -21.32
CA PRO A 353 5.06 -4.70 -21.95
C PRO A 353 4.34 -3.34 -22.00
N GLY A 354 4.89 -2.35 -21.28
CA GLY A 354 4.30 -1.00 -21.22
C GLY A 354 3.21 -0.81 -20.16
N GLY A 355 2.96 -1.82 -19.33
CA GLY A 355 1.88 -1.78 -18.35
C GLY A 355 0.53 -1.70 -19.06
N GLY A 356 -0.03 -2.81 -19.50
CA GLY A 356 -1.38 -2.84 -20.06
C GLY A 356 -2.38 -2.25 -19.05
N ASN A 357 -3.53 -1.72 -19.51
CA ASN A 357 -4.62 -1.33 -18.62
C ASN A 357 -4.97 -2.51 -17.71
N PRO A 358 -5.14 -2.31 -16.39
CA PRO A 358 -5.46 -3.37 -15.44
C PRO A 358 -6.81 -4.01 -15.73
#